data_159ba14774dd6fb6d8992f0929aba01f
#
_entry.id   159ba14774dd6fb6d8992f0929aba01f
#
_cell.length_a   1.000
_cell.length_b   1.000
_cell.length_c   1.000
_cell.angle_alpha   90.00
_cell.angle_beta   90.00
_cell.angle_gamma   90.00
#
_symmetry.space_group_name_H-M   'P 1'
#
loop_
_entity.id
_entity.type
_entity.pdbx_description
1 polymer ?
#
loop_
_entity_poly.entity_id
_entity_poly.type
_entity_poly.pdbx_seq_one_letter_code
_entity_poly.pdbx_strand_id
1 'polypeptide(L)'
;MKKITIFIMCLPFLVFAQNTEKTKFQTISINEKMPEVDFELKSVNEQWITINSQTSDNGLLVIFTCNTCPFVVMWEDRYKLVEQIAEENNIGLVYINSNYKKRKSDDSFERMQKHAKKMDYQFPYLLDEKSKLANIFGAKTTPHIFLSDNKNTLVFKGAIDDNYKEIKKVEKFYLKDAIKQLVSGSKITVSETKAIGCSIKRYVP
;
A
#
# COMPACT_ATOMS: atom_id res chain seq x y z
N MET A 1 34.30 69.20 -23.34
CA MET A 1 33.63 68.46 -22.23
C MET A 1 32.80 67.33 -22.86
N LYS A 2 33.32 66.08 -22.86
CA LYS A 2 32.62 64.88 -23.43
C LYS A 2 31.75 64.29 -22.36
N LYS A 3 30.42 64.21 -22.59
CA LYS A 3 29.46 63.50 -21.71
C LYS A 3 29.53 62.05 -22.06
N ILE A 4 29.88 61.18 -21.04
CA ILE A 4 29.85 59.78 -21.14
C ILE A 4 28.45 59.31 -20.68
N THR A 5 27.67 58.73 -21.59
CA THR A 5 26.36 58.12 -21.28
C THR A 5 26.60 56.64 -20.95
N ILE A 6 26.39 56.30 -19.70
CA ILE A 6 26.47 54.90 -19.25
C ILE A 6 25.13 54.21 -19.56
N PHE A 7 25.15 53.22 -20.41
CA PHE A 7 24.01 52.37 -20.76
C PHE A 7 23.98 51.21 -19.79
N ILE A 8 23.06 51.24 -18.83
CA ILE A 8 22.85 50.11 -17.90
C ILE A 8 22.01 49.07 -18.63
N MET A 9 22.65 47.97 -18.99
CA MET A 9 22.01 46.82 -19.63
C MET A 9 21.37 45.94 -18.54
N CYS A 10 20.04 46.07 -18.33
CA CYS A 10 19.27 45.15 -17.47
C CYS A 10 19.18 43.77 -18.14
N LEU A 11 19.95 42.81 -17.65
CA LEU A 11 19.75 41.43 -17.98
C LEU A 11 18.50 40.87 -17.26
N PRO A 12 17.54 40.26 -17.97
CA PRO A 12 16.45 39.61 -17.33
C PRO A 12 16.95 38.31 -16.62
N PHE A 13 16.78 38.28 -15.32
CA PHE A 13 16.96 37.04 -14.54
C PHE A 13 15.86 36.05 -14.97
N LEU A 14 16.22 35.11 -15.81
CA LEU A 14 15.40 33.92 -16.07
C LEU A 14 15.38 33.08 -14.78
N VAL A 15 14.30 33.23 -14.00
CA VAL A 15 13.98 32.32 -12.91
C VAL A 15 13.58 31.00 -13.56
N PHE A 16 14.51 30.05 -13.60
CA PHE A 16 14.20 28.66 -13.86
C PHE A 16 13.34 28.15 -12.69
N ALA A 17 12.02 28.12 -12.89
CA ALA A 17 11.14 27.35 -12.04
C ALA A 17 11.60 25.91 -12.11
N GLN A 18 12.29 25.44 -11.05
CA GLN A 18 12.53 24.02 -10.85
C GLN A 18 11.16 23.36 -10.67
N ASN A 19 10.64 22.78 -11.74
CA ASN A 19 9.55 21.85 -11.69
C ASN A 19 10.07 20.62 -10.92
N THR A 20 9.93 20.62 -9.61
CA THR A 20 10.06 19.43 -8.81
C THR A 20 8.99 18.49 -9.34
N GLU A 21 9.37 17.45 -10.09
CA GLU A 21 8.50 16.34 -10.43
C GLU A 21 7.90 15.84 -9.12
N LYS A 22 6.65 16.24 -8.84
CA LYS A 22 5.83 15.64 -7.79
C LYS A 22 5.89 14.15 -8.03
N THR A 23 6.38 13.41 -7.06
CA THR A 23 6.51 11.95 -7.12
C THR A 23 5.23 11.39 -7.72
N LYS A 24 5.33 10.73 -8.85
CA LYS A 24 4.26 10.30 -9.77
C LYS A 24 3.14 9.47 -9.09
N PHE A 25 3.34 9.09 -7.82
CA PHE A 25 2.42 8.29 -7.00
C PHE A 25 2.37 8.83 -5.57
N GLN A 26 1.46 9.76 -5.33
CA GLN A 26 1.18 10.25 -3.98
C GLN A 26 0.34 9.23 -3.23
N THR A 27 0.77 8.84 -2.04
CA THR A 27 -0.02 7.94 -1.17
C THR A 27 -1.27 8.68 -0.68
N ILE A 28 -2.43 8.01 -0.77
CA ILE A 28 -3.70 8.54 -0.25
C ILE A 28 -3.56 8.93 1.22
N SER A 29 -4.29 9.97 1.63
CA SER A 29 -4.18 10.56 2.98
C SER A 29 -5.21 9.94 3.93
N ILE A 30 -4.92 9.96 5.22
CA ILE A 30 -5.89 9.59 6.26
C ILE A 30 -7.12 10.51 6.15
N ASN A 31 -8.29 9.95 6.36
CA ASN A 31 -9.62 10.54 6.20
C ASN A 31 -10.06 10.81 4.74
N GLU A 32 -9.23 10.48 3.74
CA GLU A 32 -9.69 10.42 2.35
C GLU A 32 -10.43 9.10 2.08
N LYS A 33 -11.30 9.10 1.07
CA LYS A 33 -11.91 7.87 0.57
C LYS A 33 -10.83 6.99 -0.05
N MET A 34 -10.87 5.70 0.24
CA MET A 34 -10.08 4.76 -0.54
C MET A 34 -10.55 4.80 -2.00
N PRO A 35 -9.63 4.66 -2.96
CA PRO A 35 -9.99 4.74 -4.36
C PRO A 35 -11.05 3.69 -4.73
N GLU A 36 -12.15 4.15 -5.29
CA GLU A 36 -13.10 3.26 -5.94
C GLU A 36 -12.52 2.85 -7.28
N VAL A 37 -12.44 1.54 -7.50
CA VAL A 37 -11.92 0.98 -8.74
C VAL A 37 -13.03 0.16 -9.42
N ASP A 38 -13.24 0.44 -10.69
CA ASP A 38 -14.25 -0.19 -11.55
C ASP A 38 -13.74 -1.42 -12.30
N PHE A 39 -12.50 -1.84 -12.00
CA PHE A 39 -11.89 -2.99 -12.65
C PHE A 39 -11.68 -4.14 -11.68
N GLU A 40 -11.79 -5.34 -12.22
CA GLU A 40 -11.53 -6.57 -11.50
C GLU A 40 -10.05 -6.93 -11.56
N LEU A 41 -9.59 -7.63 -10.50
CA LEU A 41 -8.26 -8.22 -10.43
C LEU A 41 -8.41 -9.74 -10.39
N LYS A 42 -7.47 -10.42 -11.05
CA LYS A 42 -7.44 -11.88 -11.05
C LYS A 42 -6.88 -12.38 -9.71
N SER A 43 -7.68 -13.15 -9.00
CA SER A 43 -7.28 -13.84 -7.78
C SER A 43 -6.52 -15.14 -8.11
N VAL A 44 -5.65 -15.58 -7.20
CA VAL A 44 -4.91 -16.84 -7.33
C VAL A 44 -5.80 -18.09 -7.46
N ASN A 45 -7.05 -18.03 -7.03
CA ASN A 45 -8.08 -19.05 -7.26
C ASN A 45 -8.83 -18.90 -8.59
N GLU A 46 -8.31 -18.04 -9.48
CA GLU A 46 -8.79 -17.76 -10.85
C GLU A 46 -10.11 -16.97 -10.95
N GLN A 47 -10.67 -16.54 -9.85
CA GLN A 47 -11.82 -15.62 -9.83
C GLN A 47 -11.39 -14.19 -10.18
N TRP A 48 -12.29 -13.45 -10.81
CA TRP A 48 -12.15 -12.02 -11.04
C TRP A 48 -12.99 -11.29 -10.02
N ILE A 49 -12.37 -10.42 -9.23
CA ILE A 49 -13.02 -9.69 -8.14
C ILE A 49 -12.55 -8.24 -8.08
N THR A 50 -13.44 -7.33 -7.69
CA THR A 50 -13.06 -5.96 -7.33
C THR A 50 -12.62 -5.94 -5.87
N ILE A 51 -11.73 -5.03 -5.49
CA ILE A 51 -11.35 -4.90 -4.07
C ILE A 51 -12.53 -4.47 -3.21
N ASN A 52 -13.42 -3.63 -3.75
CA ASN A 52 -14.58 -3.10 -3.02
C ASN A 52 -15.58 -4.20 -2.65
N SER A 53 -15.70 -5.27 -3.46
CA SER A 53 -16.56 -6.43 -3.15
C SER A 53 -16.08 -7.23 -1.93
N GLN A 54 -14.87 -6.96 -1.46
CA GLN A 54 -14.27 -7.62 -0.29
C GLN A 54 -14.44 -6.80 0.99
N THR A 55 -15.11 -5.64 0.93
CA THR A 55 -15.43 -4.86 2.13
C THR A 55 -16.43 -5.63 3.00
N SER A 56 -16.12 -5.75 4.28
CA SER A 56 -16.99 -6.36 5.28
C SER A 56 -17.64 -5.30 6.17
N ASP A 57 -18.42 -5.73 7.17
CA ASP A 57 -19.27 -4.85 8.01
C ASP A 57 -18.48 -3.71 8.67
N ASN A 58 -17.22 -3.92 9.03
CA ASN A 58 -16.38 -2.96 9.72
C ASN A 58 -15.30 -2.32 8.84
N GLY A 59 -15.19 -2.71 7.56
CA GLY A 59 -14.26 -2.10 6.61
C GLY A 59 -13.45 -3.08 5.79
N LEU A 60 -12.36 -2.58 5.22
CA LEU A 60 -11.47 -3.33 4.32
C LEU A 60 -10.00 -3.08 4.63
N LEU A 61 -9.24 -4.14 4.72
CA LEU A 61 -7.79 -4.15 4.85
C LEU A 61 -7.15 -4.54 3.51
N VAL A 62 -6.35 -3.66 2.94
CA VAL A 62 -5.59 -3.89 1.70
C VAL A 62 -4.11 -3.97 2.04
N ILE A 63 -3.47 -5.08 1.71
CA ILE A 63 -2.04 -5.31 1.94
C ILE A 63 -1.33 -5.49 0.60
N PHE A 64 -0.58 -4.48 0.17
CA PHE A 64 0.34 -4.65 -0.96
C PHE A 64 1.51 -5.51 -0.53
N THR A 65 1.66 -6.67 -1.15
CA THR A 65 2.66 -7.68 -0.82
C THR A 65 3.30 -8.28 -2.08
N CYS A 66 4.16 -9.28 -1.93
CA CYS A 66 4.75 -10.04 -3.03
C CYS A 66 5.35 -11.36 -2.50
N ASN A 67 5.86 -12.22 -3.40
CA ASN A 67 6.28 -13.56 -3.00
C ASN A 67 7.67 -13.64 -2.35
N THR A 68 8.61 -12.77 -2.73
CA THR A 68 10.05 -13.01 -2.45
C THR A 68 10.80 -11.80 -1.87
N CYS A 69 10.11 -10.70 -1.58
CA CYS A 69 10.76 -9.56 -0.93
C CYS A 69 11.22 -9.96 0.48
N PRO A 70 12.51 -9.78 0.85
CA PRO A 70 13.01 -10.13 2.18
C PRO A 70 12.20 -9.52 3.32
N PHE A 71 11.72 -8.29 3.15
CA PHE A 71 10.84 -7.66 4.15
C PHE A 71 9.49 -8.35 4.24
N VAL A 72 8.88 -8.77 3.11
CA VAL A 72 7.63 -9.54 3.16
C VAL A 72 7.86 -10.85 3.92
N VAL A 73 8.92 -11.59 3.58
CA VAL A 73 9.27 -12.85 4.27
C VAL A 73 9.44 -12.65 5.78
N MET A 74 10.04 -11.54 6.19
CA MET A 74 10.17 -11.21 7.62
C MET A 74 8.85 -10.81 8.29
N TRP A 75 7.84 -10.37 7.52
CA TRP A 75 6.52 -10.03 8.03
C TRP A 75 5.51 -11.20 7.96
N GLU A 76 5.79 -12.26 7.20
CA GLU A 76 4.84 -13.34 6.92
C GLU A 76 4.37 -14.09 8.16
N ASP A 77 5.17 -14.18 9.21
CA ASP A 77 4.77 -14.77 10.48
C ASP A 77 3.64 -13.99 11.19
N ARG A 78 3.37 -12.73 10.80
CA ARG A 78 2.26 -11.91 11.28
C ARG A 78 1.00 -12.07 10.44
N TYR A 79 1.11 -12.56 9.19
CA TYR A 79 -0.05 -12.58 8.28
C TYR A 79 -1.18 -13.46 8.81
N LYS A 80 -0.88 -14.61 9.39
CA LYS A 80 -1.91 -15.45 10.05
C LYS A 80 -2.61 -14.72 11.20
N LEU A 81 -1.88 -13.98 12.02
CA LEU A 81 -2.47 -13.17 13.08
C LEU A 81 -3.31 -12.03 12.51
N VAL A 82 -2.87 -11.42 11.41
CA VAL A 82 -3.63 -10.36 10.72
C VAL A 82 -4.93 -10.91 10.14
N GLU A 83 -4.88 -12.10 9.48
CA GLU A 83 -6.07 -12.80 8.99
C GLU A 83 -7.06 -13.09 10.12
N GLN A 84 -6.60 -13.67 11.21
CA GLN A 84 -7.43 -13.96 12.38
C GLN A 84 -8.08 -12.69 12.96
N ILE A 85 -7.30 -11.62 13.15
CA ILE A 85 -7.83 -10.37 13.67
C ILE A 85 -8.83 -9.74 12.70
N ALA A 86 -8.62 -9.82 11.39
CA ALA A 86 -9.55 -9.32 10.39
C ALA A 86 -10.88 -10.09 10.45
N GLU A 87 -10.82 -11.42 10.49
CA GLU A 87 -11.99 -12.29 10.58
C GLU A 87 -12.78 -12.05 11.88
N GLU A 88 -12.12 -12.10 13.05
CA GLU A 88 -12.73 -11.87 14.36
C GLU A 88 -13.43 -10.51 14.48
N ASN A 89 -13.01 -9.53 13.67
CA ASN A 89 -13.54 -8.15 13.71
C ASN A 89 -14.37 -7.79 12.49
N ASN A 90 -14.79 -8.74 11.65
CA ASN A 90 -15.57 -8.51 10.43
C ASN A 90 -14.93 -7.41 9.54
N ILE A 91 -13.64 -7.47 9.36
CA ILE A 91 -12.85 -6.66 8.43
C ILE A 91 -12.56 -7.51 7.19
N GLY A 92 -12.95 -7.06 6.02
CA GLY A 92 -12.52 -7.68 4.77
C GLY A 92 -11.01 -7.55 4.60
N LEU A 93 -10.35 -8.51 3.92
CA LEU A 93 -8.93 -8.46 3.67
C LEU A 93 -8.60 -8.91 2.25
N VAL A 94 -7.67 -8.20 1.61
CA VAL A 94 -7.10 -8.59 0.32
C VAL A 94 -5.59 -8.38 0.31
N TYR A 95 -4.88 -9.34 -0.25
CA TYR A 95 -3.46 -9.23 -0.60
C TYR A 95 -3.31 -8.83 -2.06
N ILE A 96 -2.41 -7.89 -2.36
CA ILE A 96 -2.22 -7.35 -3.71
C ILE A 96 -0.76 -7.48 -4.14
N ASN A 97 -0.51 -8.18 -5.25
CA ASN A 97 0.82 -8.25 -5.85
C ASN A 97 0.93 -7.30 -7.05
N SER A 98 1.66 -6.20 -6.85
CA SER A 98 1.85 -5.14 -7.85
C SER A 98 3.25 -5.14 -8.50
N ASN A 99 4.06 -6.19 -8.29
CA ASN A 99 5.43 -6.28 -8.79
C ASN A 99 5.50 -6.66 -10.26
N TYR A 100 5.02 -5.79 -11.14
CA TYR A 100 4.95 -6.06 -12.59
C TYR A 100 6.31 -6.45 -13.20
N LYS A 101 7.41 -5.79 -12.83
CA LYS A 101 8.75 -6.12 -13.36
C LYS A 101 9.22 -7.53 -12.97
N LYS A 102 8.59 -8.15 -11.98
CA LYS A 102 8.86 -9.52 -11.54
C LYS A 102 7.80 -10.52 -12.05
N ARG A 103 6.84 -10.08 -12.87
CA ARG A 103 5.71 -10.88 -13.34
C ARG A 103 6.14 -12.09 -14.21
N LYS A 104 7.29 -12.01 -14.87
CA LYS A 104 7.87 -13.13 -15.64
C LYS A 104 8.82 -14.01 -14.81
N SER A 105 8.96 -13.74 -13.50
CA SER A 105 9.89 -14.47 -12.61
C SER A 105 9.23 -14.72 -11.24
N ASP A 106 9.74 -14.09 -10.17
CA ASP A 106 9.37 -14.40 -8.79
C ASP A 106 7.91 -14.10 -8.44
N ASP A 107 7.28 -13.15 -9.11
CA ASP A 107 5.90 -12.72 -8.90
C ASP A 107 4.99 -13.09 -10.08
N SER A 108 5.29 -14.19 -10.81
CA SER A 108 4.39 -14.74 -11.82
C SER A 108 3.10 -15.26 -11.17
N PHE A 109 2.01 -15.28 -11.93
CA PHE A 109 0.72 -15.74 -11.42
C PHE A 109 0.79 -17.15 -10.83
N GLU A 110 1.46 -18.06 -11.53
CA GLU A 110 1.69 -19.43 -11.06
C GLU A 110 2.48 -19.47 -9.73
N ARG A 111 3.50 -18.60 -9.59
CA ARG A 111 4.24 -18.51 -8.32
C ARG A 111 3.41 -17.87 -7.21
N MET A 112 2.52 -16.92 -7.52
CA MET A 112 1.55 -16.40 -6.56
C MET A 112 0.63 -17.51 -6.05
N GLN A 113 0.10 -18.37 -6.94
CA GLN A 113 -0.70 -19.53 -6.55
C GLN A 113 0.04 -20.47 -5.61
N LYS A 114 1.29 -20.83 -5.97
CA LYS A 114 2.15 -21.68 -5.13
C LYS A 114 2.45 -21.03 -3.78
N HIS A 115 2.70 -19.72 -3.77
CA HIS A 115 2.98 -18.97 -2.55
C HIS A 115 1.76 -18.90 -1.62
N ALA A 116 0.60 -18.53 -2.15
CA ALA A 116 -0.65 -18.49 -1.38
C ALA A 116 -0.99 -19.85 -0.76
N LYS A 117 -0.82 -20.94 -1.52
CA LYS A 117 -0.99 -22.30 -1.01
C LYS A 117 0.01 -22.65 0.10
N LYS A 118 1.29 -22.29 -0.10
CA LYS A 118 2.35 -22.55 0.90
C LYS A 118 2.09 -21.80 2.21
N MET A 119 1.65 -20.53 2.09
CA MET A 119 1.38 -19.66 3.24
C MET A 119 -0.02 -19.87 3.81
N ASP A 120 -0.83 -20.70 3.16
CA ASP A 120 -2.21 -21.00 3.53
C ASP A 120 -3.05 -19.73 3.71
N TYR A 121 -3.01 -18.83 2.71
CA TYR A 121 -3.80 -17.61 2.72
C TYR A 121 -5.29 -17.91 2.69
N GLN A 122 -6.05 -17.37 3.65
CA GLN A 122 -7.49 -17.54 3.74
C GLN A 122 -8.25 -16.43 2.97
N PHE A 123 -7.59 -15.33 2.64
CA PHE A 123 -8.15 -14.19 1.94
C PHE A 123 -7.60 -14.06 0.51
N PRO A 124 -8.32 -13.37 -0.39
CA PRO A 124 -7.90 -13.27 -1.79
C PRO A 124 -6.51 -12.67 -1.97
N TYR A 125 -5.67 -13.32 -2.78
CA TYR A 125 -4.39 -12.79 -3.24
C TYR A 125 -4.51 -12.42 -4.71
N LEU A 126 -4.46 -11.13 -5.01
CA LEU A 126 -4.86 -10.52 -6.26
C LEU A 126 -3.65 -10.07 -7.08
N LEU A 127 -3.72 -10.29 -8.38
CA LEU A 127 -2.72 -9.84 -9.33
C LEU A 127 -3.08 -8.44 -9.83
N ASP A 128 -2.25 -7.44 -9.45
CA ASP A 128 -2.36 -6.07 -9.93
C ASP A 128 -1.55 -5.88 -11.22
N GLU A 129 -2.24 -6.00 -12.36
CA GLU A 129 -1.62 -5.89 -13.67
C GLU A 129 -1.13 -4.46 -13.91
N LYS A 130 0.12 -4.34 -14.41
CA LYS A 130 0.80 -3.07 -14.64
C LYS A 130 0.84 -2.13 -13.41
N SER A 131 0.75 -2.70 -12.21
CA SER A 131 0.76 -1.95 -10.93
C SER A 131 -0.32 -0.85 -10.86
N LYS A 132 -1.47 -1.07 -11.49
CA LYS A 132 -2.54 -0.08 -11.67
C LYS A 132 -3.10 0.35 -10.31
N LEU A 133 -3.46 -0.64 -9.48
CA LEU A 133 -3.99 -0.40 -8.15
C LEU A 133 -2.96 0.24 -7.24
N ALA A 134 -1.70 -0.25 -7.25
CA ALA A 134 -0.63 0.36 -6.47
C ALA A 134 -0.39 1.84 -6.85
N ASN A 135 -0.57 2.19 -8.14
CA ASN A 135 -0.44 3.56 -8.60
C ASN A 135 -1.57 4.45 -8.05
N ILE A 136 -2.81 3.94 -8.07
CA ILE A 136 -4.00 4.65 -7.57
C ILE A 136 -3.90 4.90 -6.06
N PHE A 137 -3.50 3.89 -5.28
CA PHE A 137 -3.29 4.02 -3.82
C PHE A 137 -2.04 4.84 -3.46
N GLY A 138 -1.13 5.02 -4.40
CA GLY A 138 0.21 5.54 -4.11
C GLY A 138 0.98 4.63 -3.14
N ALA A 139 0.73 3.31 -3.19
CA ALA A 139 1.44 2.33 -2.38
C ALA A 139 2.92 2.31 -2.79
N LYS A 140 3.87 2.33 -1.86
CA LYS A 140 5.31 2.52 -2.16
C LYS A 140 6.12 1.25 -2.01
N THR A 141 5.79 0.42 -1.05
CA THR A 141 6.59 -0.74 -0.64
C THR A 141 5.77 -2.02 -0.55
N THR A 142 6.45 -3.14 -0.41
CA THR A 142 5.88 -4.41 0.01
C THR A 142 6.59 -4.88 1.29
N PRO A 143 5.83 -5.06 2.42
CA PRO A 143 4.42 -4.75 2.54
C PRO A 143 4.11 -3.25 2.65
N HIS A 144 2.87 -2.86 2.34
CA HIS A 144 2.27 -1.57 2.64
C HIS A 144 0.78 -1.78 2.94
N ILE A 145 0.33 -1.35 4.09
CA ILE A 145 -0.98 -1.61 4.66
C ILE A 145 -1.88 -0.38 4.50
N PHE A 146 -3.16 -0.62 4.16
CA PHE A 146 -4.22 0.38 4.14
C PHE A 146 -5.48 -0.22 4.76
N LEU A 147 -6.03 0.40 5.80
CA LEU A 147 -7.28 0.02 6.44
C LEU A 147 -8.31 1.12 6.25
N SER A 148 -9.48 0.78 5.72
CA SER A 148 -10.64 1.66 5.68
C SER A 148 -11.72 1.24 6.66
N ASP A 149 -12.60 2.18 7.00
CA ASP A 149 -13.88 1.90 7.64
C ASP A 149 -14.90 1.33 6.62
N ASN A 150 -16.10 1.02 7.10
CA ASN A 150 -17.21 0.53 6.27
C ASN A 150 -17.82 1.60 5.35
N LYS A 151 -17.41 2.85 5.49
CA LYS A 151 -17.76 3.95 4.58
C LYS A 151 -16.68 4.20 3.55
N ASN A 152 -15.71 3.26 3.41
CA ASN A 152 -14.56 3.34 2.51
C ASN A 152 -13.63 4.54 2.78
N THR A 153 -13.57 5.02 4.04
CA THR A 153 -12.66 6.10 4.45
C THR A 153 -11.38 5.50 5.01
N LEU A 154 -10.21 5.93 4.53
CA LEU A 154 -8.91 5.45 5.02
C LEU A 154 -8.69 5.92 6.46
N VAL A 155 -8.56 4.97 7.38
CA VAL A 155 -8.41 5.24 8.81
C VAL A 155 -7.01 4.88 9.34
N PHE A 156 -6.30 3.98 8.64
CA PHE A 156 -4.92 3.64 8.98
C PHE A 156 -4.13 3.27 7.74
N LYS A 157 -2.82 3.63 7.71
CA LYS A 157 -1.85 3.14 6.72
C LYS A 157 -0.45 3.01 7.32
N GLY A 158 0.35 2.06 6.80
CA GLY A 158 1.75 1.92 7.23
C GLY A 158 2.24 0.48 7.38
N ALA A 159 2.83 0.17 8.52
CA ALA A 159 3.36 -1.14 8.89
C ALA A 159 2.39 -1.92 9.80
N ILE A 160 2.59 -3.23 9.94
CA ILE A 160 1.80 -4.11 10.83
C ILE A 160 2.08 -3.78 12.29
N ASP A 161 3.36 -3.72 12.65
CA ASP A 161 3.85 -3.44 14.00
C ASP A 161 5.20 -2.68 13.94
N ASP A 162 5.88 -2.52 15.05
CA ASP A 162 7.16 -1.78 15.15
C ASP A 162 8.41 -2.66 14.95
N ASN A 163 8.25 -4.00 14.77
CA ASN A 163 9.39 -4.89 14.67
C ASN A 163 9.25 -5.99 13.61
N TYR A 164 9.67 -5.69 12.37
CA TYR A 164 9.62 -6.65 11.27
C TYR A 164 10.58 -7.84 11.42
N LYS A 165 11.57 -7.77 12.31
CA LYS A 165 12.59 -8.81 12.45
C LYS A 165 12.16 -9.93 13.39
N GLU A 166 11.58 -9.56 14.55
CA GLU A 166 11.32 -10.50 15.63
C GLU A 166 9.96 -10.23 16.28
N ILE A 167 9.00 -11.12 16.06
CA ILE A 167 7.64 -10.98 16.61
C ILE A 167 7.64 -10.88 18.14
N LYS A 168 8.57 -11.56 18.81
CA LYS A 168 8.70 -11.53 20.29
C LYS A 168 9.19 -10.20 20.85
N LYS A 169 9.70 -9.31 19.98
CA LYS A 169 10.20 -7.98 20.34
C LYS A 169 9.26 -6.86 19.88
N VAL A 170 8.05 -7.21 19.49
CA VAL A 170 7.02 -6.23 19.14
C VAL A 170 6.51 -5.58 20.41
N GLU A 171 6.61 -4.26 20.49
CA GLU A 171 6.10 -3.43 21.59
C GLU A 171 4.84 -2.66 21.18
N LYS A 172 4.70 -2.32 19.88
CA LYS A 172 3.58 -1.53 19.34
C LYS A 172 2.89 -2.29 18.20
N PHE A 173 1.66 -2.67 18.42
CA PHE A 173 0.83 -3.46 17.49
C PHE A 173 -0.04 -2.54 16.63
N TYR A 174 0.57 -1.69 15.80
CA TYR A 174 -0.09 -0.60 15.08
C TYR A 174 -1.39 -1.00 14.38
N LEU A 175 -1.36 -2.02 13.52
CA LEU A 175 -2.54 -2.46 12.78
C LEU A 175 -3.59 -3.09 13.70
N LYS A 176 -3.18 -3.95 14.64
CA LYS A 176 -4.08 -4.59 15.61
C LYS A 176 -4.81 -3.54 16.45
N ASP A 177 -4.08 -2.53 16.92
CA ASP A 177 -4.67 -1.47 17.75
C ASP A 177 -5.60 -0.58 16.91
N ALA A 178 -5.23 -0.27 15.66
CA ALA A 178 -6.09 0.48 14.74
C ALA A 178 -7.41 -0.26 14.46
N ILE A 179 -7.36 -1.58 14.20
CA ILE A 179 -8.58 -2.40 13.98
C ILE A 179 -9.46 -2.39 15.24
N LYS A 180 -8.88 -2.64 16.43
CA LYS A 180 -9.65 -2.63 17.67
C LYS A 180 -10.30 -1.28 17.94
N GLN A 181 -9.59 -0.18 17.72
CA GLN A 181 -10.09 1.17 17.89
C GLN A 181 -11.20 1.49 16.87
N LEU A 182 -11.05 1.07 15.61
CA LEU A 182 -12.06 1.21 14.57
C LEU A 182 -13.37 0.53 14.99
N VAL A 183 -13.30 -0.75 15.34
CA VAL A 183 -14.49 -1.56 15.67
C VAL A 183 -15.16 -1.10 16.94
N SER A 184 -14.41 -0.62 17.94
CA SER A 184 -14.99 -0.04 19.17
C SER A 184 -15.56 1.38 18.98
N GLY A 185 -15.43 1.99 17.80
CA GLY A 185 -15.79 3.38 17.55
C GLY A 185 -14.89 4.40 18.25
N SER A 186 -13.75 3.96 18.78
CA SER A 186 -12.78 4.83 19.44
C SER A 186 -11.91 5.56 18.41
N LYS A 187 -11.33 6.68 18.82
CA LYS A 187 -10.37 7.41 17.97
C LYS A 187 -9.11 6.57 17.76
N ILE A 188 -8.70 6.38 16.51
CA ILE A 188 -7.44 5.72 16.18
C ILE A 188 -6.29 6.64 16.59
N THR A 189 -5.49 6.18 17.55
CA THR A 189 -4.42 6.98 18.17
C THR A 189 -3.19 7.07 17.28
N VAL A 190 -2.88 6.00 16.51
CA VAL A 190 -1.81 5.95 15.53
C VAL A 190 -2.42 5.57 14.19
N SER A 191 -2.77 6.57 13.38
CA SER A 191 -3.41 6.36 12.07
C SER A 191 -2.43 6.20 10.92
N GLU A 192 -1.17 6.62 11.09
CA GLU A 192 -0.14 6.51 10.06
C GLU A 192 1.21 6.13 10.66
N THR A 193 1.89 5.17 10.01
CA THR A 193 3.27 4.80 10.32
C THR A 193 4.08 4.70 9.04
N LYS A 194 5.41 4.63 9.16
CA LYS A 194 6.27 4.38 8.01
C LYS A 194 6.12 2.93 7.55
N ALA A 195 5.67 2.71 6.32
CA ALA A 195 5.73 1.39 5.71
C ALA A 195 7.19 0.97 5.50
N ILE A 196 7.56 -0.18 6.05
CA ILE A 196 8.92 -0.73 5.96
C ILE A 196 8.91 -1.92 5.02
N GLY A 197 9.59 -1.79 3.88
CA GLY A 197 9.56 -2.82 2.84
C GLY A 197 10.41 -2.46 1.63
N CYS A 198 10.50 -3.41 0.67
CA CYS A 198 11.11 -3.17 -0.63
C CYS A 198 10.18 -2.30 -1.50
N SER A 199 10.75 -1.44 -2.32
CA SER A 199 9.97 -0.67 -3.30
C SER A 199 9.22 -1.61 -4.27
N ILE A 200 7.94 -1.32 -4.54
CA ILE A 200 7.14 -2.03 -5.54
C ILE A 200 7.84 -1.96 -6.91
N LYS A 201 7.98 -3.10 -7.59
CA LYS A 201 8.62 -3.23 -8.90
C LYS A 201 7.62 -2.93 -10.00
N ARG A 202 7.27 -1.65 -10.14
CA ARG A 202 6.18 -1.15 -10.99
C ARG A 202 6.42 -1.36 -12.47
N TYR A 203 5.31 -1.37 -13.20
CA TYR A 203 5.31 -1.11 -14.65
C TYR A 203 5.84 0.30 -14.92
N VAL A 204 6.72 0.41 -15.90
CA VAL A 204 7.18 1.67 -16.50
C VAL A 204 6.87 1.55 -17.98
N PRO A 205 6.06 2.46 -18.54
CA PRO A 205 5.75 2.48 -19.97
C PRO A 205 6.99 2.58 -20.86
#